data_ea3ad45d8bd1c5fd8fc746355317df08
#
_entry.id   ea3ad45d8bd1c5fd8fc746355317df08
#
_cell.length_a   1.000
_cell.length_b   1.000
_cell.length_c   1.000
_cell.angle_alpha   90.00
_cell.angle_beta   90.00
_cell.angle_gamma   90.00
#
_symmetry.space_group_name_H-M   'P 1'
#
loop_
_entity.id
_entity.type
_entity.pdbx_description
1 polymer ?
#
loop_
_entity_poly.entity_id
_entity_poly.type
_entity_poly.pdbx_seq_one_letter_code
_entity_poly.pdbx_strand_id
1 'polypeptide(L)'
;LDALIAHGMDVARLNFSHGSYENHALLIKNIRDAAKRAGRTIPIIQDLSGPRVQEGTSHHLDPSAVEVITEKDLKDLDFGLSQQLEYICQSFVGSAKDVEQLRSEIFARNPDYKLQATSFPKVMAKVERKEALDNIEEIIDASDAVMLGRGDLGKDIPIEQVPFAEAMVVHHCKEKKKPIIVATEMLKSMVDNPEPTRAEVTDIAYAIILGADAVMLSEETARGKYPVEAVTVMEKVCLEAEKFEREVNAL
;
A
#
# COMPACT_ATOMS: atom_id res chain seq x y z
N LEU A 1 -17.82 2.04 6.69
CA LEU A 1 -16.66 1.39 7.32
C LEU A 1 -17.05 0.08 7.99
N ASP A 2 -18.09 0.02 8.83
CA ASP A 2 -18.53 -1.22 9.48
C ASP A 2 -18.80 -2.33 8.45
N ALA A 3 -19.47 -2.01 7.34
CA ALA A 3 -19.71 -2.96 6.26
C ALA A 3 -18.41 -3.41 5.58
N LEU A 4 -17.44 -2.52 5.34
CA LEU A 4 -16.15 -2.89 4.75
C LEU A 4 -15.36 -3.86 5.66
N ILE A 5 -15.34 -3.58 6.97
CA ILE A 5 -14.67 -4.46 7.95
C ILE A 5 -15.38 -5.82 8.03
N ALA A 6 -16.71 -5.83 8.01
CA ALA A 6 -17.49 -7.08 8.06
C ALA A 6 -17.30 -7.95 6.80
N HIS A 7 -16.91 -7.35 5.67
CA HIS A 7 -16.70 -8.03 4.39
C HIS A 7 -15.21 -8.25 4.03
N GLY A 8 -14.28 -8.12 4.98
CA GLY A 8 -12.89 -8.54 4.79
C GLY A 8 -11.86 -7.41 4.77
N MET A 9 -12.22 -6.16 5.05
CA MET A 9 -11.20 -5.11 5.18
C MET A 9 -10.32 -5.35 6.43
N ASP A 10 -9.03 -5.57 6.23
CA ASP A 10 -8.04 -5.84 7.28
C ASP A 10 -7.12 -4.65 7.56
N VAL A 11 -6.89 -3.80 6.56
CA VAL A 11 -5.99 -2.64 6.64
C VAL A 11 -6.64 -1.44 5.95
N ALA A 12 -6.43 -0.24 6.48
CA ALA A 12 -6.86 1.00 5.84
C ALA A 12 -5.65 1.79 5.35
N ARG A 13 -5.68 2.23 4.09
CA ARG A 13 -4.67 3.12 3.52
C ARG A 13 -5.26 4.50 3.28
N LEU A 14 -4.62 5.54 3.82
CA LEU A 14 -4.96 6.94 3.62
C LEU A 14 -3.96 7.60 2.68
N ASN A 15 -4.45 8.06 1.52
CA ASN A 15 -3.63 8.73 0.51
C ASN A 15 -3.49 10.22 0.82
N PHE A 16 -2.32 10.63 1.29
CA PHE A 16 -2.03 12.01 1.65
C PHE A 16 -1.75 12.94 0.45
N SER A 17 -1.83 12.41 -0.77
CA SER A 17 -1.88 13.26 -1.96
C SER A 17 -3.18 14.05 -2.08
N HIS A 18 -4.21 13.66 -1.34
CA HIS A 18 -5.56 14.23 -1.39
C HIS A 18 -6.11 14.45 0.02
N GLY A 19 -7.12 15.32 0.10
CA GLY A 19 -7.81 15.60 1.36
C GLY A 19 -7.11 16.65 2.22
N SER A 20 -7.70 16.94 3.38
CA SER A 20 -7.15 17.82 4.41
C SER A 20 -6.86 17.02 5.68
N TYR A 21 -6.09 17.59 6.60
CA TYR A 21 -5.81 16.95 7.90
C TYR A 21 -7.08 16.71 8.72
N GLU A 22 -8.07 17.61 8.63
CA GLU A 22 -9.37 17.44 9.27
C GLU A 22 -10.11 16.22 8.72
N ASN A 23 -10.10 16.05 7.39
CA ASN A 23 -10.72 14.89 6.74
C ASN A 23 -10.00 13.59 7.13
N HIS A 24 -8.67 13.59 7.14
CA HIS A 24 -7.88 12.43 7.56
C HIS A 24 -8.11 12.11 9.04
N ALA A 25 -8.13 13.11 9.93
CA ALA A 25 -8.41 12.89 11.36
C ALA A 25 -9.79 12.27 11.59
N LEU A 26 -10.81 12.75 10.85
CA LEU A 26 -12.16 12.18 10.91
C LEU A 26 -12.19 10.72 10.40
N LEU A 27 -11.50 10.42 9.29
CA LEU A 27 -11.40 9.07 8.75
C LEU A 27 -10.69 8.13 9.74
N ILE A 28 -9.56 8.53 10.31
CA ILE A 28 -8.82 7.77 11.31
C ILE A 28 -9.70 7.44 12.51
N LYS A 29 -10.39 8.47 13.05
CA LYS A 29 -11.35 8.27 14.14
C LYS A 29 -12.42 7.26 13.78
N ASN A 30 -13.05 7.41 12.62
CA ASN A 30 -14.13 6.54 12.16
C ASN A 30 -13.67 5.09 11.92
N ILE A 31 -12.44 4.89 11.40
CA ILE A 31 -11.83 3.57 11.22
C ILE A 31 -11.63 2.92 12.59
N ARG A 32 -11.03 3.62 13.54
CA ARG A 32 -10.78 3.10 14.90
C ARG A 32 -12.07 2.77 15.64
N ASP A 33 -13.07 3.63 15.52
CA ASP A 33 -14.38 3.40 16.13
C ASP A 33 -15.09 2.17 15.52
N ALA A 34 -15.03 2.01 14.20
CA ALA A 34 -15.58 0.84 13.51
C ALA A 34 -14.82 -0.45 13.87
N ALA A 35 -13.48 -0.40 13.90
CA ALA A 35 -12.64 -1.51 14.32
C ALA A 35 -12.98 -1.97 15.76
N LYS A 36 -13.14 -1.01 16.67
CA LYS A 36 -13.56 -1.28 18.07
C LYS A 36 -14.93 -1.94 18.13
N ARG A 37 -15.91 -1.48 17.36
CA ARG A 37 -17.24 -2.12 17.29
C ARG A 37 -17.17 -3.54 16.76
N ALA A 38 -16.29 -3.79 15.79
CA ALA A 38 -16.08 -5.11 15.20
C ALA A 38 -15.21 -6.06 16.06
N GLY A 39 -14.63 -5.56 17.16
CA GLY A 39 -13.68 -6.33 17.98
C GLY A 39 -12.38 -6.69 17.22
N ARG A 40 -11.99 -5.87 16.21
CA ARG A 40 -10.84 -6.10 15.34
C ARG A 40 -9.81 -4.98 15.48
N THR A 41 -8.56 -5.28 15.14
CA THR A 41 -7.53 -4.27 14.92
C THR A 41 -7.40 -4.02 13.43
N ILE A 42 -7.51 -2.76 13.00
CA ILE A 42 -7.36 -2.34 11.60
C ILE A 42 -6.17 -1.36 11.57
N PRO A 43 -4.98 -1.81 11.18
CA PRO A 43 -3.83 -0.93 11.00
C PRO A 43 -4.11 0.14 9.94
N ILE A 44 -3.53 1.32 10.12
CA ILE A 44 -3.70 2.44 9.19
C ILE A 44 -2.34 2.78 8.58
N ILE A 45 -2.31 2.82 7.25
CA ILE A 45 -1.16 3.22 6.45
C ILE A 45 -1.34 4.68 6.03
N GLN A 46 -0.40 5.54 6.41
CA GLN A 46 -0.23 6.85 5.82
C GLN A 46 0.60 6.73 4.55
N ASP A 47 0.02 6.98 3.40
CA ASP A 47 0.74 6.94 2.12
C ASP A 47 1.10 8.38 1.72
N LEU A 48 2.40 8.70 1.85
CA LEU A 48 2.97 10.01 1.55
C LEU A 48 2.97 10.28 0.04
N SER A 49 2.85 11.55 -0.33
CA SER A 49 2.72 11.95 -1.74
C SER A 49 3.97 11.66 -2.56
N GLY A 50 5.14 11.89 -1.98
CA GLY A 50 6.39 12.00 -2.72
C GLY A 50 6.43 13.19 -3.67
N PRO A 51 7.54 13.36 -4.40
CA PRO A 51 7.72 14.43 -5.36
C PRO A 51 6.98 14.12 -6.65
N ARG A 52 5.73 14.57 -6.74
CA ARG A 52 4.88 14.35 -7.92
C ARG A 52 4.51 15.64 -8.61
N VAL A 53 4.49 15.58 -9.93
CA VAL A 53 3.87 16.59 -10.78
C VAL A 53 2.46 16.13 -11.14
N GLN A 54 1.47 17.00 -10.90
CA GLN A 54 0.07 16.72 -11.22
C GLN A 54 -0.24 17.25 -12.61
N GLU A 55 -0.78 16.40 -13.48
CA GLU A 55 -1.23 16.74 -14.84
C GLU A 55 -2.69 16.33 -15.02
N GLY A 56 -3.60 17.27 -14.83
CA GLY A 56 -5.04 16.99 -14.85
C GLY A 56 -5.42 15.95 -13.79
N THR A 57 -5.92 14.79 -14.22
CA THR A 57 -6.26 13.65 -13.35
C THR A 57 -5.12 12.65 -13.16
N SER A 58 -4.03 12.79 -13.92
CA SER A 58 -2.84 11.94 -13.84
C SER A 58 -1.73 12.61 -13.04
N HIS A 59 -0.74 11.83 -12.63
CA HIS A 59 0.48 12.33 -12.00
C HIS A 59 1.68 11.46 -12.42
N HIS A 60 2.87 11.99 -12.24
CA HIS A 60 4.13 11.27 -12.42
C HIS A 60 5.18 11.80 -11.44
N LEU A 61 6.29 11.07 -11.28
CA LEU A 61 7.43 11.51 -10.51
C LEU A 61 7.97 12.82 -11.12
N ASP A 62 8.30 13.81 -10.27
CA ASP A 62 9.02 14.99 -10.70
C ASP A 62 10.44 14.59 -11.10
N PRO A 63 10.82 14.69 -12.39
CA PRO A 63 12.15 14.29 -12.85
C PRO A 63 13.26 15.19 -12.32
N SER A 64 12.94 16.35 -11.76
CA SER A 64 13.90 17.28 -11.15
C SER A 64 14.10 17.04 -9.65
N ALA A 65 13.32 16.16 -9.04
CA ALA A 65 13.42 15.89 -7.62
C ALA A 65 14.74 15.18 -7.28
N VAL A 66 15.45 15.74 -6.32
CA VAL A 66 16.71 15.16 -5.79
C VAL A 66 16.41 14.16 -4.67
N GLU A 67 15.35 14.40 -3.92
CA GLU A 67 14.91 13.58 -2.79
C GLU A 67 13.44 13.18 -2.96
N VAL A 68 13.09 12.01 -2.45
CA VAL A 68 11.71 11.50 -2.54
C VAL A 68 10.82 11.98 -1.39
N ILE A 69 11.39 12.60 -0.35
CA ILE A 69 10.64 13.22 0.74
C ILE A 69 10.56 14.73 0.48
N THR A 70 9.35 15.24 0.36
CA THR A 70 9.07 16.66 0.12
C THR A 70 8.80 17.39 1.44
N GLU A 71 8.82 18.75 1.41
CA GLU A 71 8.39 19.56 2.55
C GLU A 71 6.93 19.27 2.96
N LYS A 72 6.09 18.90 1.98
CA LYS A 72 4.72 18.47 2.26
C LYS A 72 4.72 17.17 3.03
N ASP A 73 5.51 16.18 2.58
CA ASP A 73 5.58 14.88 3.24
C ASP A 73 6.09 14.99 4.67
N LEU A 74 7.00 15.93 4.96
CA LEU A 74 7.46 16.20 6.33
C LEU A 74 6.33 16.72 7.23
N LYS A 75 5.45 17.58 6.72
CA LYS A 75 4.26 18.06 7.45
C LYS A 75 3.23 16.96 7.62
N ASP A 76 3.04 16.16 6.58
CA ASP A 76 2.15 14.99 6.63
C ASP A 76 2.67 13.97 7.66
N LEU A 77 3.99 13.77 7.74
CA LEU A 77 4.62 12.92 8.73
C LEU A 77 4.37 13.40 10.16
N ASP A 78 4.51 14.72 10.43
CA ASP A 78 4.19 15.31 11.74
C ASP A 78 2.73 15.00 12.14
N PHE A 79 1.80 15.12 11.20
CA PHE A 79 0.41 14.74 11.42
C PHE A 79 0.27 13.24 11.69
N GLY A 80 0.85 12.36 10.87
CA GLY A 80 0.76 10.90 11.03
C GLY A 80 1.29 10.43 12.39
N LEU A 81 2.42 10.99 12.84
CA LEU A 81 3.00 10.72 14.14
C LEU A 81 2.07 11.16 15.28
N SER A 82 1.45 12.35 15.16
CA SER A 82 0.47 12.84 16.15
C SER A 82 -0.77 11.93 16.25
N GLN A 83 -1.13 11.26 15.17
CA GLN A 83 -2.25 10.32 15.10
C GLN A 83 -1.86 8.89 15.48
N GLN A 84 -0.59 8.61 15.75
CA GLN A 84 -0.08 7.27 16.10
C GLN A 84 -0.46 6.22 15.06
N LEU A 85 -0.19 6.50 13.77
CA LEU A 85 -0.46 5.58 12.67
C LEU A 85 0.55 4.42 12.68
N GLU A 86 0.10 3.25 12.22
CA GLU A 86 0.88 2.02 12.30
C GLU A 86 1.96 1.92 11.23
N TYR A 87 1.71 2.50 10.05
CA TYR A 87 2.67 2.51 8.93
C TYR A 87 2.75 3.88 8.28
N ILE A 88 3.98 4.27 7.91
CA ILE A 88 4.24 5.38 6.99
C ILE A 88 4.82 4.79 5.71
N CYS A 89 4.15 5.03 4.58
CA CYS A 89 4.51 4.53 3.27
C CYS A 89 5.15 5.65 2.46
N GLN A 90 6.40 5.46 2.01
CA GLN A 90 7.12 6.41 1.17
C GLN A 90 6.89 6.11 -0.31
N SER A 91 6.33 7.07 -1.03
CA SER A 91 6.17 7.00 -2.50
C SER A 91 7.51 7.18 -3.23
N PHE A 92 7.59 6.60 -4.42
CA PHE A 92 8.70 6.74 -5.37
C PHE A 92 10.09 6.38 -4.82
N VAL A 93 10.17 5.44 -3.88
CA VAL A 93 11.45 4.93 -3.39
C VAL A 93 12.28 4.42 -4.56
N GLY A 94 13.58 4.77 -4.61
CA GLY A 94 14.51 4.32 -5.63
C GLY A 94 15.68 3.53 -5.07
N SER A 95 15.96 3.70 -3.76
CA SER A 95 17.09 3.06 -3.08
C SER A 95 16.83 2.87 -1.58
N ALA A 96 17.67 2.09 -0.90
CA ALA A 96 17.65 1.96 0.55
C ALA A 96 17.81 3.31 1.26
N LYS A 97 18.57 4.24 0.66
CA LYS A 97 18.80 5.57 1.22
C LYS A 97 17.49 6.35 1.44
N ASP A 98 16.54 6.22 0.53
CA ASP A 98 15.25 6.90 0.64
C ASP A 98 14.45 6.39 1.86
N VAL A 99 14.49 5.08 2.09
CA VAL A 99 13.86 4.43 3.25
C VAL A 99 14.54 4.86 4.56
N GLU A 100 15.88 4.88 4.56
CA GLU A 100 16.67 5.32 5.70
C GLU A 100 16.47 6.79 6.03
N GLN A 101 16.27 7.64 5.02
CA GLN A 101 15.95 9.05 5.18
C GLN A 101 14.60 9.20 5.90
N LEU A 102 13.54 8.53 5.45
CA LEU A 102 12.24 8.56 6.14
C LEU A 102 12.38 8.07 7.59
N ARG A 103 13.11 7.00 7.81
CA ARG A 103 13.36 6.46 9.17
C ARG A 103 14.09 7.47 10.06
N SER A 104 15.03 8.22 9.49
CA SER A 104 15.76 9.28 10.19
C SER A 104 14.84 10.46 10.55
N GLU A 105 13.94 10.84 9.64
CA GLU A 105 12.95 11.88 9.87
C GLU A 105 11.94 11.50 10.96
N ILE A 106 11.50 10.24 10.99
CA ILE A 106 10.65 9.69 12.07
C ILE A 106 11.39 9.76 13.40
N PHE A 107 12.65 9.33 13.42
CA PHE A 107 13.46 9.35 14.64
C PHE A 107 13.71 10.77 15.15
N ALA A 108 13.99 11.73 14.28
CA ALA A 108 14.21 13.12 14.67
C ALA A 108 12.97 13.75 15.36
N ARG A 109 11.76 13.33 14.95
CA ARG A 109 10.47 13.80 15.49
C ARG A 109 9.97 12.99 16.68
N ASN A 110 10.43 11.76 16.82
CA ASN A 110 10.09 10.84 17.90
C ASN A 110 11.36 10.13 18.40
N PRO A 111 12.19 10.75 19.26
CA PRO A 111 13.46 10.17 19.73
C PRO A 111 13.30 8.83 20.43
N ASP A 112 12.15 8.55 21.04
CA ASP A 112 11.85 7.29 21.72
C ASP A 112 11.51 6.14 20.75
N TYR A 113 11.42 6.43 19.46
CA TYR A 113 11.05 5.46 18.40
C TYR A 113 11.92 4.18 18.43
N LYS A 114 13.23 4.30 18.65
CA LYS A 114 14.16 3.15 18.70
C LYS A 114 14.15 2.37 20.03
N LEU A 115 13.62 2.97 21.11
CA LEU A 115 13.68 2.38 22.46
C LEU A 115 12.51 1.44 22.75
N GLN A 116 11.46 1.47 21.92
CA GLN A 116 10.27 0.67 22.13
C GLN A 116 10.32 -0.56 21.20
N ALA A 117 10.25 -1.77 21.76
CA ALA A 117 10.22 -3.02 21.01
C ALA A 117 9.01 -3.15 20.05
N THR A 118 7.99 -2.33 20.28
CA THR A 118 6.78 -2.20 19.46
C THR A 118 6.67 -0.79 18.87
N SER A 119 7.82 -0.21 18.44
CA SER A 119 7.83 1.17 17.95
C SER A 119 7.01 1.32 16.67
N PHE A 120 6.06 2.22 16.69
CA PHE A 120 5.29 2.70 15.56
C PHE A 120 5.71 4.12 15.22
N PRO A 121 5.65 4.51 13.95
CA PRO A 121 5.21 3.74 12.79
C PRO A 121 6.30 2.82 12.22
N LYS A 122 5.88 1.78 11.49
CA LYS A 122 6.74 1.01 10.61
C LYS A 122 6.91 1.72 9.28
N VAL A 123 8.07 1.58 8.65
CA VAL A 123 8.37 2.19 7.35
C VAL A 123 8.07 1.21 6.24
N MET A 124 7.21 1.63 5.31
CA MET A 124 6.85 0.88 4.10
C MET A 124 7.44 1.57 2.88
N ALA A 125 8.17 0.83 2.05
CA ALA A 125 8.66 1.34 0.76
C ALA A 125 7.62 1.09 -0.32
N LYS A 126 7.32 2.11 -1.15
CA LYS A 126 6.45 1.95 -2.31
C LYS A 126 7.27 1.88 -3.59
N VAL A 127 7.24 0.70 -4.22
CA VAL A 127 7.94 0.36 -5.45
C VAL A 127 7.03 0.77 -6.61
N GLU A 128 7.40 1.84 -7.32
CA GLU A 128 6.58 2.50 -8.34
C GLU A 128 7.39 2.90 -9.58
N ARG A 129 8.70 2.62 -9.61
CA ARG A 129 9.58 3.00 -10.71
C ARG A 129 10.68 1.95 -10.94
N LYS A 130 11.22 1.98 -12.16
CA LYS A 130 12.25 1.02 -12.60
C LYS A 130 13.47 1.00 -11.68
N GLU A 131 13.93 2.17 -11.23
CA GLU A 131 15.08 2.28 -10.33
C GLU A 131 14.88 1.46 -9.04
N ALA A 132 13.64 1.43 -8.51
CA ALA A 132 13.32 0.60 -7.34
C ALA A 132 13.45 -0.90 -7.63
N LEU A 133 13.14 -1.34 -8.85
CA LEU A 133 13.34 -2.74 -9.25
C LEU A 133 14.83 -3.09 -9.35
N ASP A 134 15.64 -2.17 -9.86
CA ASP A 134 17.09 -2.34 -10.00
C ASP A 134 17.78 -2.44 -8.61
N ASN A 135 17.20 -1.83 -7.56
CA ASN A 135 17.70 -1.76 -6.19
C ASN A 135 16.81 -2.53 -5.18
N ILE A 136 15.99 -3.47 -5.65
CA ILE A 136 14.88 -4.04 -4.86
C ILE A 136 15.36 -4.73 -3.58
N GLU A 137 16.47 -5.45 -3.60
CA GLU A 137 16.95 -6.20 -2.44
C GLU A 137 17.33 -5.29 -1.28
N GLU A 138 18.07 -4.20 -1.56
CA GLU A 138 18.47 -3.25 -0.52
C GLU A 138 17.29 -2.44 0.02
N ILE A 139 16.30 -2.14 -0.83
CA ILE A 139 15.06 -1.46 -0.42
C ILE A 139 14.27 -2.36 0.54
N ILE A 140 14.11 -3.64 0.21
CA ILE A 140 13.41 -4.61 1.07
C ILE A 140 14.14 -4.75 2.41
N ASP A 141 15.47 -4.84 2.41
CA ASP A 141 16.26 -4.97 3.65
C ASP A 141 16.07 -3.76 4.57
N ALA A 142 16.06 -2.54 4.02
CA ALA A 142 15.87 -1.30 4.77
C ALA A 142 14.44 -1.10 5.27
N SER A 143 13.44 -1.75 4.65
CA SER A 143 12.01 -1.55 4.91
C SER A 143 11.46 -2.51 5.97
N ASP A 144 10.34 -2.14 6.60
CA ASP A 144 9.55 -3.04 7.46
C ASP A 144 8.46 -3.77 6.67
N ALA A 145 8.04 -3.20 5.53
CA ALA A 145 7.09 -3.76 4.58
C ALA A 145 7.27 -3.11 3.20
N VAL A 146 6.67 -3.69 2.18
CA VAL A 146 6.71 -3.17 0.81
C VAL A 146 5.30 -3.03 0.26
N MET A 147 5.07 -1.99 -0.55
CA MET A 147 3.89 -1.84 -1.38
C MET A 147 4.31 -1.75 -2.84
N LEU A 148 3.81 -2.62 -3.69
CA LEU A 148 4.03 -2.56 -5.13
C LEU A 148 2.92 -1.73 -5.78
N GLY A 149 3.25 -0.52 -6.24
CA GLY A 149 2.33 0.40 -6.91
C GLY A 149 2.35 0.22 -8.42
N ARG A 150 1.59 -0.75 -8.94
CA ARG A 150 1.64 -1.19 -10.35
C ARG A 150 1.20 -0.12 -11.34
N GLY A 151 0.31 0.79 -10.94
CA GLY A 151 -0.19 1.85 -11.81
C GLY A 151 0.90 2.85 -12.23
N ASP A 152 1.75 3.30 -11.30
CA ASP A 152 2.87 4.19 -11.62
C ASP A 152 4.05 3.40 -12.20
N LEU A 153 4.32 2.19 -11.69
CA LEU A 153 5.33 1.31 -12.25
C LEU A 153 5.07 1.02 -13.74
N GLY A 154 3.81 0.76 -14.14
CA GLY A 154 3.43 0.52 -15.53
C GLY A 154 3.52 1.73 -16.47
N LYS A 155 3.79 2.93 -15.91
CA LYS A 155 4.16 4.11 -16.70
C LYS A 155 5.67 4.22 -16.93
N ASP A 156 6.46 3.58 -16.06
CA ASP A 156 7.92 3.67 -16.06
C ASP A 156 8.61 2.46 -16.73
N ILE A 157 7.92 1.30 -16.79
CA ILE A 157 8.36 0.11 -17.51
C ILE A 157 7.31 -0.34 -18.55
N PRO A 158 7.68 -1.11 -19.59
CA PRO A 158 6.73 -1.71 -20.51
C PRO A 158 5.64 -2.51 -19.79
N ILE A 159 4.38 -2.33 -20.14
CA ILE A 159 3.23 -2.92 -19.43
C ILE A 159 3.31 -4.45 -19.37
N GLU A 160 3.85 -5.09 -20.40
CA GLU A 160 4.06 -6.54 -20.45
C GLU A 160 5.10 -7.05 -19.44
N GLN A 161 5.92 -6.17 -18.86
CA GLN A 161 6.91 -6.52 -17.85
C GLN A 161 6.34 -6.44 -16.42
N VAL A 162 5.23 -5.75 -16.22
CA VAL A 162 4.65 -5.53 -14.88
C VAL A 162 4.34 -6.85 -14.15
N PRO A 163 3.73 -7.89 -14.76
CA PRO A 163 3.48 -9.15 -14.06
C PRO A 163 4.75 -9.87 -13.61
N PHE A 164 5.84 -9.75 -14.37
CA PHE A 164 7.12 -10.37 -14.01
C PHE A 164 7.86 -9.57 -12.92
N ALA A 165 7.77 -8.24 -12.96
CA ALA A 165 8.25 -7.39 -11.88
C ALA A 165 7.51 -7.69 -10.57
N GLU A 166 6.19 -7.87 -10.63
CA GLU A 166 5.38 -8.28 -9.48
C GLU A 166 5.87 -9.61 -8.91
N ALA A 167 6.01 -10.65 -9.74
CA ALA A 167 6.49 -11.95 -9.31
C ALA A 167 7.89 -11.86 -8.65
N MET A 168 8.79 -11.07 -9.22
CA MET A 168 10.14 -10.86 -8.68
C MET A 168 10.11 -10.16 -7.33
N VAL A 169 9.35 -9.05 -7.19
CA VAL A 169 9.27 -8.28 -5.93
C VAL A 169 8.63 -9.12 -4.83
N VAL A 170 7.53 -9.84 -5.13
CA VAL A 170 6.88 -10.73 -4.17
C VAL A 170 7.85 -11.82 -3.71
N HIS A 171 8.56 -12.46 -4.64
CA HIS A 171 9.55 -13.50 -4.33
C HIS A 171 10.62 -12.99 -3.36
N HIS A 172 11.27 -11.86 -3.64
CA HIS A 172 12.27 -11.27 -2.75
C HIS A 172 11.71 -10.89 -1.38
N CYS A 173 10.50 -10.35 -1.32
CA CYS A 173 9.85 -10.06 -0.05
C CYS A 173 9.62 -11.34 0.78
N LYS A 174 9.17 -12.42 0.15
CA LYS A 174 8.97 -13.71 0.82
C LYS A 174 10.29 -14.31 1.34
N GLU A 175 11.34 -14.30 0.55
CA GLU A 175 12.67 -14.77 0.98
C GLU A 175 13.17 -14.00 2.22
N LYS A 176 12.97 -12.69 2.24
CA LYS A 176 13.40 -11.81 3.33
C LYS A 176 12.36 -11.70 4.46
N LYS A 177 11.23 -12.40 4.36
CA LYS A 177 10.12 -12.40 5.33
C LYS A 177 9.59 -10.98 5.62
N LYS A 178 9.49 -10.17 4.58
CA LYS A 178 8.93 -8.83 4.64
C LYS A 178 7.52 -8.84 4.07
N PRO A 179 6.52 -8.29 4.79
CA PRO A 179 5.16 -8.17 4.27
C PRO A 179 5.13 -7.36 2.97
N ILE A 180 4.33 -7.83 2.01
CA ILE A 180 4.11 -7.15 0.73
C ILE A 180 2.64 -6.97 0.44
N ILE A 181 2.29 -5.75 -0.01
CA ILE A 181 0.98 -5.38 -0.53
C ILE A 181 1.10 -5.18 -2.04
N VAL A 182 0.30 -5.89 -2.82
CA VAL A 182 0.16 -5.63 -4.26
C VAL A 182 -1.01 -4.67 -4.47
N ALA A 183 -0.76 -3.56 -5.15
CA ALA A 183 -1.65 -2.41 -5.18
C ALA A 183 -1.94 -1.92 -6.59
N THR A 184 -3.07 -1.22 -6.71
CA THR A 184 -3.59 -0.49 -7.88
C THR A 184 -4.18 -1.37 -8.99
N GLU A 185 -5.31 -0.91 -9.52
CA GLU A 185 -6.05 -1.52 -10.64
C GLU A 185 -6.50 -2.97 -10.41
N MET A 186 -6.71 -3.38 -9.16
CA MET A 186 -7.14 -4.72 -8.81
C MET A 186 -8.57 -5.05 -9.25
N LEU A 187 -9.51 -4.12 -9.05
CA LEU A 187 -10.92 -4.22 -9.43
C LEU A 187 -11.40 -2.91 -10.08
N LYS A 188 -10.59 -2.36 -10.96
CA LYS A 188 -10.80 -1.03 -11.56
C LYS A 188 -12.19 -0.88 -12.20
N SER A 189 -12.71 -1.93 -12.81
CA SER A 189 -14.06 -1.91 -13.41
C SER A 189 -15.15 -1.71 -12.36
N MET A 190 -14.92 -2.13 -11.10
CA MET A 190 -15.88 -2.00 -10.01
C MET A 190 -15.98 -0.60 -9.43
N VAL A 191 -15.21 0.37 -9.91
CA VAL A 191 -15.50 1.80 -9.66
C VAL A 191 -16.89 2.15 -10.15
N ASP A 192 -17.29 1.64 -11.30
CA ASP A 192 -18.55 1.95 -11.96
C ASP A 192 -19.50 0.75 -12.14
N ASN A 193 -19.03 -0.47 -12.00
CA ASN A 193 -19.82 -1.69 -12.18
C ASN A 193 -19.89 -2.51 -10.89
N PRO A 194 -21.02 -3.22 -10.62
CA PRO A 194 -21.17 -4.03 -9.42
C PRO A 194 -20.40 -5.36 -9.46
N GLU A 195 -19.91 -5.77 -10.62
CA GLU A 195 -19.21 -7.03 -10.85
C GLU A 195 -17.85 -6.78 -11.53
N PRO A 196 -16.81 -7.57 -11.20
CA PRO A 196 -15.50 -7.46 -11.81
C PRO A 196 -15.46 -8.11 -13.20
N THR A 197 -14.41 -7.86 -13.93
CA THR A 197 -14.03 -8.65 -15.08
C THR A 197 -13.32 -9.95 -14.66
N ARG A 198 -13.34 -10.97 -15.53
CA ARG A 198 -12.54 -12.19 -15.28
C ARG A 198 -11.03 -11.91 -15.18
N ALA A 199 -10.53 -10.94 -15.94
CA ALA A 199 -9.12 -10.56 -15.91
C ALA A 199 -8.71 -10.02 -14.54
N GLU A 200 -9.52 -9.17 -13.91
CA GLU A 200 -9.28 -8.63 -12.57
C GLU A 200 -9.31 -9.73 -11.49
N VAL A 201 -10.26 -10.67 -11.58
CA VAL A 201 -10.30 -11.84 -10.70
C VAL A 201 -9.02 -12.68 -10.83
N THR A 202 -8.53 -12.87 -12.07
CA THR A 202 -7.28 -13.60 -12.31
C THR A 202 -6.07 -12.85 -11.75
N ASP A 203 -6.06 -11.54 -11.85
CA ASP A 203 -4.98 -10.69 -11.36
C ASP A 203 -4.84 -10.75 -9.83
N ILE A 204 -5.95 -10.65 -9.09
CA ILE A 204 -5.97 -10.83 -7.63
C ILE A 204 -5.49 -12.23 -7.25
N ALA A 205 -6.05 -13.27 -7.89
CA ALA A 205 -5.66 -14.65 -7.61
C ALA A 205 -4.17 -14.88 -7.89
N TYR A 206 -3.62 -14.30 -8.96
CA TYR A 206 -2.21 -14.37 -9.30
C TYR A 206 -1.32 -13.76 -8.20
N ALA A 207 -1.65 -12.56 -7.71
CA ALA A 207 -0.91 -11.91 -6.63
C ALA A 207 -0.85 -12.79 -5.36
N ILE A 208 -1.98 -13.41 -4.97
CA ILE A 208 -2.05 -14.29 -3.79
C ILE A 208 -1.25 -15.59 -4.02
N ILE A 209 -1.37 -16.21 -5.19
CA ILE A 209 -0.62 -17.45 -5.54
C ILE A 209 0.90 -17.19 -5.58
N LEU A 210 1.33 -15.99 -5.96
CA LEU A 210 2.73 -15.59 -5.86
C LEU A 210 3.21 -15.46 -4.41
N GLY A 211 2.29 -15.30 -3.45
CA GLY A 211 2.57 -15.17 -2.02
C GLY A 211 2.46 -13.74 -1.48
N ALA A 212 1.72 -12.85 -2.14
CA ALA A 212 1.42 -11.53 -1.57
C ALA A 212 0.68 -11.67 -0.23
N ASP A 213 1.07 -10.85 0.76
CA ASP A 213 0.46 -10.88 2.09
C ASP A 213 -0.85 -10.06 2.14
N ALA A 214 -1.02 -9.13 1.20
CA ALA A 214 -2.24 -8.37 1.01
C ALA A 214 -2.37 -7.85 -0.43
N VAL A 215 -3.60 -7.54 -0.82
CA VAL A 215 -3.97 -6.83 -2.05
C VAL A 215 -4.74 -5.57 -1.69
N MET A 216 -4.60 -4.49 -2.47
CA MET A 216 -5.16 -3.19 -2.10
C MET A 216 -6.11 -2.65 -3.17
N LEU A 217 -7.32 -2.29 -2.74
CA LEU A 217 -8.24 -1.45 -3.49
C LEU A 217 -7.88 0.03 -3.30
N SER A 218 -8.09 0.82 -4.33
CA SER A 218 -7.81 2.27 -4.35
C SER A 218 -9.08 3.07 -4.64
N GLU A 219 -9.32 3.38 -5.91
CA GLU A 219 -10.48 4.16 -6.34
C GLU A 219 -11.81 3.43 -6.09
N GLU A 220 -11.79 2.11 -6.15
CA GLU A 220 -12.94 1.23 -5.95
C GLU A 220 -13.61 1.49 -4.60
N THR A 221 -12.82 1.73 -3.55
CA THR A 221 -13.33 2.03 -2.21
C THR A 221 -13.33 3.52 -1.87
N ALA A 222 -12.51 4.34 -2.53
CA ALA A 222 -12.39 5.76 -2.24
C ALA A 222 -13.49 6.60 -2.91
N ARG A 223 -13.89 6.26 -4.15
CA ARG A 223 -14.87 7.00 -4.95
C ARG A 223 -15.80 6.12 -5.79
N GLY A 224 -15.60 4.80 -5.75
CA GLY A 224 -16.42 3.84 -6.48
C GLY A 224 -17.87 3.82 -5.99
N LYS A 225 -18.76 3.38 -6.87
CA LYS A 225 -20.20 3.24 -6.57
C LYS A 225 -20.51 1.99 -5.74
N TYR A 226 -19.59 1.01 -5.74
CA TYR A 226 -19.79 -0.33 -5.19
C TYR A 226 -18.65 -0.74 -4.21
N PRO A 227 -18.33 0.09 -3.20
CA PRO A 227 -17.16 -0.16 -2.35
C PRO A 227 -17.27 -1.43 -1.50
N VAL A 228 -18.46 -1.79 -1.04
CA VAL A 228 -18.68 -3.00 -0.22
C VAL A 228 -18.62 -4.25 -1.08
N GLU A 229 -19.19 -4.20 -2.27
CA GLU A 229 -19.14 -5.28 -3.27
C GLU A 229 -17.70 -5.54 -3.71
N ALA A 230 -16.90 -4.49 -3.94
CA ALA A 230 -15.49 -4.61 -4.32
C ALA A 230 -14.67 -5.31 -3.23
N VAL A 231 -14.83 -4.93 -1.95
CA VAL A 231 -14.17 -5.61 -0.83
C VAL A 231 -14.64 -7.06 -0.73
N THR A 232 -15.96 -7.31 -0.89
CA THR A 232 -16.54 -8.67 -0.82
C THR A 232 -15.98 -9.58 -1.94
N VAL A 233 -15.84 -9.05 -3.15
CA VAL A 233 -15.26 -9.81 -4.28
C VAL A 233 -13.79 -10.10 -4.00
N MET A 234 -13.02 -9.11 -3.58
CA MET A 234 -11.60 -9.27 -3.28
C MET A 234 -11.38 -10.34 -2.20
N GLU A 235 -12.12 -10.29 -1.11
CA GLU A 235 -12.07 -11.29 -0.03
C GLU A 235 -12.36 -12.71 -0.56
N LYS A 236 -13.42 -12.87 -1.36
CA LYS A 236 -13.76 -14.18 -1.94
C LYS A 236 -12.66 -14.74 -2.83
N VAL A 237 -12.05 -13.90 -3.68
CA VAL A 237 -10.97 -14.32 -4.58
C VAL A 237 -9.73 -14.71 -3.76
N CYS A 238 -9.36 -13.91 -2.76
CA CYS A 238 -8.24 -14.23 -1.87
C CYS A 238 -8.43 -15.59 -1.18
N LEU A 239 -9.60 -15.82 -0.58
CA LEU A 239 -9.92 -17.09 0.12
C LEU A 239 -9.86 -18.31 -0.81
N GLU A 240 -10.36 -18.20 -2.05
CA GLU A 240 -10.28 -19.29 -3.03
C GLU A 240 -8.83 -19.51 -3.53
N ALA A 241 -8.06 -18.45 -3.73
CA ALA A 241 -6.65 -18.56 -4.12
C ALA A 241 -5.81 -19.22 -3.00
N GLU A 242 -5.98 -18.82 -1.75
CA GLU A 242 -5.34 -19.44 -0.59
C GLU A 242 -5.74 -20.92 -0.40
N LYS A 243 -7.00 -21.24 -0.65
CA LYS A 243 -7.47 -22.62 -0.62
C LYS A 243 -6.78 -23.46 -1.70
N PHE A 244 -6.73 -22.96 -2.93
CA PHE A 244 -6.04 -23.61 -4.04
C PHE A 244 -4.56 -23.84 -3.73
N GLU A 245 -3.87 -22.84 -3.19
CA GLU A 245 -2.46 -22.95 -2.79
C GLU A 245 -2.23 -24.06 -1.74
N ARG A 246 -3.09 -24.14 -0.72
CA ARG A 246 -3.03 -25.21 0.29
C ARG A 246 -3.24 -26.58 -0.32
N GLU A 247 -4.18 -26.74 -1.26
CA GLU A 247 -4.47 -28.00 -1.94
C GLU A 247 -3.30 -28.47 -2.82
N VAL A 248 -2.67 -27.54 -3.58
CA VAL A 248 -1.51 -27.86 -4.42
C VAL A 248 -0.28 -28.21 -3.60
N ASN A 249 -0.02 -27.52 -2.49
CA ASN A 249 1.11 -27.81 -1.61
C ASN A 249 0.95 -29.09 -0.78
N ALA A 250 -0.25 -29.67 -0.75
CA ALA A 250 -0.54 -30.95 -0.08
C ALA A 250 -0.37 -32.18 -1.00
N LEU A 251 -0.12 -31.97 -2.32
CA LEU A 251 0.14 -33.03 -3.31
C LEU A 251 1.63 -33.30 -3.45
#